data_4dbac332be4fa5d19f0c7024d2452ec9
#
_entry.id   4dbac332be4fa5d19f0c7024d2452ec9
#
_cell.length_a   1.000
_cell.length_b   1.000
_cell.length_c   1.000
_cell.angle_alpha   90.00
_cell.angle_beta   90.00
_cell.angle_gamma   90.00
#
_symmetry.space_group_name_H-M   'P 1'
#
loop_
_entity.id
_entity.type
_entity.pdbx_description
1 polymer ?
#
loop_
_entity_poly.entity_id
_entity_poly.type
_entity_poly.pdbx_seq_one_letter_code
_entity_poly.pdbx_strand_id
1 'polypeptide(L)'
;MFTIDSHPAYVLFDFGASHSFMSIGFAHRHNIPLMAIPFAYRISTPGAQLCINIRTNTVGLVLATHTYHLQFMVLPGQGIDAILGMNWLLVYRVVLDLKQRVVEL
;
A
#
# COMPACT_ATOMS: atom_id res chain seq x y z
N MET A 1 -13.43 4.88 6.13
CA MET A 1 -13.21 4.35 4.76
C MET A 1 -11.93 4.94 4.20
N PHE A 2 -11.20 4.14 3.47
CA PHE A 2 -9.98 4.57 2.81
C PHE A 2 -10.25 4.76 1.32
N THR A 3 -9.67 5.79 0.74
CA THR A 3 -9.66 5.94 -0.71
C THR A 3 -8.22 6.07 -1.21
N ILE A 4 -7.97 5.48 -2.37
CA ILE A 4 -6.70 5.64 -3.07
C ILE A 4 -7.03 6.17 -4.45
N ASP A 5 -6.42 7.30 -4.82
CA ASP A 5 -6.69 8.00 -6.08
C ASP A 5 -8.21 8.25 -6.26
N SER A 6 -8.87 8.64 -5.16
CA SER A 6 -10.31 8.90 -5.08
C SER A 6 -11.20 7.66 -5.22
N HIS A 7 -10.64 6.45 -5.25
CA HIS A 7 -11.40 5.21 -5.33
C HIS A 7 -11.44 4.49 -3.98
N PRO A 8 -12.60 4.02 -3.52
CA PRO A 8 -12.67 3.23 -2.29
C PRO A 8 -11.74 2.03 -2.34
N ALA A 9 -10.98 1.82 -1.29
CA ALA A 9 -9.98 0.77 -1.23
C ALA A 9 -10.08 -0.02 0.07
N TYR A 10 -9.89 -1.32 -0.04
CA TYR A 10 -9.75 -2.22 1.09
C TYR A 10 -8.29 -2.25 1.50
N VAL A 11 -7.97 -1.64 2.65
CA VAL A 11 -6.60 -1.42 3.08
C VAL A 11 -6.30 -2.20 4.35
N LEU A 12 -5.17 -2.90 4.35
CA LEU A 12 -4.65 -3.62 5.51
C LEU A 12 -3.39 -2.91 6.02
N PHE A 13 -3.28 -2.76 7.34
CA PHE A 13 -2.07 -2.27 7.98
C PHE A 13 -1.18 -3.44 8.36
N ASP A 14 0.08 -3.41 7.95
CA ASP A 14 1.03 -4.49 8.23
C ASP A 14 2.33 -3.92 8.77
N PHE A 15 2.54 -4.09 10.08
CA PHE A 15 3.75 -3.62 10.77
C PHE A 15 5.00 -4.39 10.36
N GLY A 16 4.84 -5.62 9.89
CA GLY A 16 5.96 -6.44 9.45
C GLY A 16 6.47 -6.07 8.08
N ALA A 17 5.72 -5.28 7.32
CA ALA A 17 6.11 -4.87 5.97
C ALA A 17 6.92 -3.57 6.02
N SER A 18 8.07 -3.55 5.36
CA SER A 18 8.90 -2.34 5.24
C SER A 18 8.43 -1.41 4.13
N HIS A 19 7.57 -1.88 3.25
CA HIS A 19 7.05 -1.14 2.10
C HIS A 19 5.52 -1.23 2.08
N SER A 20 4.89 -0.34 1.30
CA SER A 20 3.46 -0.39 1.04
C SER A 20 3.20 -1.00 -0.33
N PHE A 21 2.11 -1.74 -0.45
CA PHE A 21 1.80 -2.54 -1.64
C PHE A 21 0.38 -2.29 -2.12
N MET A 22 0.20 -2.36 -3.43
CA MET A 22 -1.10 -2.30 -4.08
C MET A 22 -1.28 -3.55 -4.94
N SER A 23 -2.49 -4.11 -4.97
CA SER A 23 -2.77 -5.24 -5.85
C SER A 23 -2.81 -4.78 -7.30
N ILE A 24 -2.33 -5.63 -8.22
CA ILE A 24 -2.39 -5.35 -9.65
C ILE A 24 -3.85 -5.20 -10.11
N GLY A 25 -4.76 -5.95 -9.50
CA GLY A 25 -6.19 -5.86 -9.84
C GLY A 25 -6.76 -4.48 -9.52
N PHE A 26 -6.44 -3.91 -8.37
CA PHE A 26 -6.88 -2.56 -8.01
C PHE A 26 -6.31 -1.53 -8.97
N ALA A 27 -5.00 -1.60 -9.25
CA ALA A 27 -4.34 -0.67 -10.16
C ALA A 27 -4.97 -0.70 -11.55
N HIS A 28 -5.25 -1.88 -12.07
CA HIS A 28 -5.87 -2.02 -13.40
C HIS A 28 -7.31 -1.52 -13.43
N ARG A 29 -8.10 -1.84 -12.41
CA ARG A 29 -9.51 -1.40 -12.36
C ARG A 29 -9.65 0.12 -12.37
N HIS A 30 -8.71 0.81 -11.77
CA HIS A 30 -8.79 2.26 -11.58
C HIS A 30 -7.78 3.03 -12.43
N ASN A 31 -7.15 2.36 -13.38
CA ASN A 31 -6.20 2.98 -14.31
C ASN A 31 -5.09 3.77 -13.61
N ILE A 32 -4.58 3.22 -12.51
CA ILE A 32 -3.48 3.85 -11.77
C ILE A 32 -2.20 3.68 -12.58
N PRO A 33 -1.48 4.77 -12.88
CA PRO A 33 -0.25 4.68 -13.65
C PRO A 33 0.81 3.82 -12.98
N LEU A 34 1.42 2.93 -13.73
CA LEU A 34 2.45 2.02 -13.26
C LEU A 34 3.78 2.32 -13.93
N MET A 35 4.86 2.10 -13.20
CA MET A 35 6.22 2.30 -13.69
C MET A 35 7.07 1.10 -13.37
N ALA A 36 8.00 0.79 -14.29
CA ALA A 36 9.00 -0.24 -14.03
C ALA A 36 10.00 0.25 -12.98
N ILE A 37 10.38 -0.64 -12.07
CA ILE A 37 11.47 -0.40 -11.15
C ILE A 37 12.76 -0.87 -11.83
N PRO A 38 13.87 -0.10 -11.75
CA PRO A 38 15.10 -0.47 -12.44
C PRO A 38 15.75 -1.76 -11.94
N PHE A 39 15.34 -2.24 -10.77
CA PHE A 39 15.79 -3.53 -10.21
C PHE A 39 14.61 -4.18 -9.49
N ALA A 40 14.65 -5.51 -9.38
CA ALA A 40 13.59 -6.25 -8.73
C ALA A 40 13.80 -6.29 -7.20
N TYR A 41 12.73 -6.06 -6.45
CA TYR A 41 12.71 -6.35 -5.01
C TYR A 41 12.27 -7.78 -4.79
N ARG A 42 12.99 -8.48 -3.92
CA ARG A 42 12.60 -9.83 -3.49
C ARG A 42 11.92 -9.73 -2.15
N ILE A 43 10.72 -10.28 -2.06
CA ILE A 43 9.93 -10.29 -0.84
C ILE A 43 9.67 -11.75 -0.49
N SER A 44 10.06 -12.12 0.73
CA SER A 44 9.78 -13.46 1.26
C SER A 44 8.47 -13.43 2.01
N THR A 45 7.56 -14.33 1.63
CA THR A 45 6.33 -14.57 2.36
C THR A 45 6.32 -16.03 2.80
N PRO A 46 5.49 -16.41 3.80
CA PRO A 46 5.31 -17.81 4.12
C PRO A 46 4.86 -18.60 2.88
N GLY A 47 5.70 -19.54 2.44
CA GLY A 47 5.40 -20.40 1.30
C GLY A 47 5.77 -19.86 -0.08
N ALA A 48 6.28 -18.63 -0.20
CA ALA A 48 6.65 -18.08 -1.51
C ALA A 48 7.69 -16.97 -1.42
N GLN A 49 8.43 -16.79 -2.49
CA GLN A 49 9.22 -15.58 -2.75
C GLN A 49 8.59 -14.84 -3.93
N LEU A 50 8.40 -13.54 -3.75
CA LEU A 50 7.85 -12.67 -4.78
C LEU A 50 8.93 -11.74 -5.29
N CYS A 51 8.93 -11.53 -6.61
CA CYS A 51 9.80 -10.57 -7.27
C CYS A 51 8.95 -9.39 -7.73
N ILE A 52 9.21 -8.21 -7.15
CA ILE A 52 8.46 -6.99 -7.46
C ILE A 52 9.31 -6.10 -8.35
N ASN A 53 8.81 -5.80 -9.54
CA ASN A 53 9.50 -4.95 -10.50
C ASN A 53 8.65 -3.81 -11.05
N ILE A 54 7.49 -3.57 -10.43
CA ILE A 54 6.55 -2.53 -10.84
C ILE A 54 6.12 -1.75 -9.59
N ARG A 55 6.04 -0.44 -9.71
CA ARG A 55 5.47 0.44 -8.70
C ARG A 55 4.45 1.37 -9.32
N THR A 56 3.63 2.00 -8.48
CA THR A 56 2.75 3.08 -8.93
C THR A 56 3.51 4.40 -8.98
N ASN A 57 2.95 5.36 -9.71
CA ASN A 57 3.28 6.76 -9.47
C ASN A 57 2.82 7.15 -8.06
N THR A 58 3.22 8.35 -7.62
CA THR A 58 2.72 8.89 -6.36
C THR A 58 1.20 9.09 -6.46
N VAL A 59 0.47 8.45 -5.54
CA VAL A 59 -0.99 8.53 -5.49
C VAL A 59 -1.44 9.06 -4.14
N GLY A 60 -2.64 9.63 -4.10
CA GLY A 60 -3.23 10.14 -2.88
C GLY A 60 -3.97 9.06 -2.12
N LEU A 61 -3.58 8.85 -0.86
CA LEU A 61 -4.29 8.00 0.08
C LEU A 61 -5.05 8.89 1.04
N VAL A 62 -6.36 8.74 1.12
CA VAL A 62 -7.19 9.53 2.03
C VAL A 62 -7.68 8.64 3.16
N LEU A 63 -7.38 9.06 4.38
CA LEU A 63 -7.87 8.47 5.62
C LEU A 63 -8.62 9.55 6.38
N ALA A 64 -9.93 9.36 6.59
CA ALA A 64 -10.78 10.38 7.20
C ALA A 64 -10.65 11.72 6.46
N THR A 65 -10.08 12.75 7.08
CA THR A 65 -9.91 14.07 6.47
C THR A 65 -8.48 14.34 6.01
N HIS A 66 -7.59 13.36 6.15
CA HIS A 66 -6.17 13.53 5.85
C HIS A 66 -5.81 12.88 4.53
N THR A 67 -4.99 13.56 3.72
CA THR A 67 -4.48 13.04 2.46
C THR A 67 -2.99 12.83 2.57
N TYR A 68 -2.54 11.64 2.18
CA TYR A 68 -1.13 11.26 2.15
C TYR A 68 -0.75 10.93 0.72
N HIS A 69 0.48 11.22 0.35
CA HIS A 69 1.00 10.92 -0.98
C HIS A 69 2.10 9.88 -0.86
N LEU A 70 1.94 8.76 -1.55
CA LEU A 70 2.93 7.69 -1.50
C LEU A 70 2.91 6.87 -2.78
N GLN A 71 3.98 6.09 -2.95
CA GLN A 71 4.11 5.13 -4.02
C GLN A 71 3.92 3.74 -3.44
N PHE A 72 3.22 2.89 -4.18
CA PHE A 72 3.01 1.50 -3.82
C PHE A 72 3.82 0.59 -4.73
N MET A 73 4.41 -0.45 -4.18
CA MET A 73 4.86 -1.59 -4.96
C MET A 73 3.66 -2.41 -5.38
N VAL A 74 3.70 -2.97 -6.58
CA VAL A 74 2.55 -3.68 -7.14
C VAL A 74 2.74 -5.17 -6.97
N LEU A 75 1.76 -5.80 -6.30
CA LEU A 75 1.70 -7.25 -6.09
C LEU A 75 0.73 -7.90 -7.07
N PRO A 76 1.03 -9.11 -7.54
CA PRO A 76 0.03 -9.89 -8.25
C PRO A 76 -1.11 -10.27 -7.31
N GLY A 77 -2.30 -10.41 -7.85
CA GLY A 77 -3.45 -10.92 -7.12
C GLY A 77 -4.57 -9.91 -6.94
N GLN A 78 -5.60 -10.38 -6.24
CA GLN A 78 -6.83 -9.65 -5.95
C GLN A 78 -7.25 -9.94 -4.51
N GLY A 79 -8.22 -9.19 -4.00
CA GLY A 79 -8.74 -9.33 -2.66
C GLY A 79 -8.49 -8.07 -1.85
N ILE A 80 -7.37 -7.99 -1.14
CA ILE A 80 -6.96 -6.77 -0.48
C ILE A 80 -6.41 -5.82 -1.52
N ASP A 81 -6.89 -4.57 -1.52
CA ASP A 81 -6.51 -3.59 -2.54
C ASP A 81 -5.14 -2.98 -2.26
N ALA A 82 -4.82 -2.76 -0.98
CA ALA A 82 -3.54 -2.19 -0.60
C ALA A 82 -3.11 -2.65 0.80
N ILE A 83 -1.80 -2.66 1.01
CA ILE A 83 -1.18 -2.93 2.30
C ILE A 83 -0.30 -1.73 2.64
N LEU A 84 -0.54 -1.13 3.81
CA LEU A 84 0.28 -0.04 4.32
C LEU A 84 1.33 -0.61 5.28
N GLY A 85 2.58 -0.40 4.94
CA GLY A 85 3.71 -0.87 5.72
C GLY A 85 4.36 0.22 6.56
N MET A 86 5.50 -0.12 7.15
CA MET A 86 6.23 0.77 8.05
C MET A 86 6.72 2.05 7.38
N ASN A 87 7.00 2.03 6.07
CA ASN A 87 7.44 3.21 5.37
C ASN A 87 6.43 4.36 5.51
N TRP A 88 5.13 4.06 5.39
CA TRP A 88 4.08 5.06 5.54
C TRP A 88 3.98 5.54 7.00
N LEU A 89 4.00 4.60 7.96
CA LEU A 89 3.88 4.93 9.37
C LEU A 89 5.02 5.84 9.85
N LEU A 90 6.24 5.57 9.42
CA LEU A 90 7.40 6.36 9.82
C LEU A 90 7.39 7.76 9.21
N VAL A 91 7.01 7.88 7.95
CA VAL A 91 7.01 9.16 7.25
C VAL A 91 5.95 10.11 7.84
N TYR A 92 4.78 9.60 8.16
CA TYR A 92 3.65 10.42 8.60
C TYR A 92 3.42 10.38 10.11
N ARG A 93 4.28 9.68 10.86
CA ARG A 93 4.22 9.61 12.33
C ARG A 93 2.83 9.19 12.83
N VAL A 94 2.28 8.19 12.22
CA VAL A 94 0.95 7.69 12.58
C VAL A 94 1.05 6.90 13.88
N VAL A 95 0.13 7.15 14.79
CA VAL A 95 0.03 6.42 16.06
C VAL A 95 -1.04 5.34 15.91
N LEU A 96 -0.68 4.11 16.24
CA LEU A 96 -1.60 2.99 16.20
C LEU A 96 -1.90 2.53 17.62
N ASP A 97 -3.17 2.44 17.94
CA ASP A 97 -3.63 1.81 19.17
C ASP A 97 -3.91 0.34 18.90
N LEU A 98 -3.00 -0.51 19.35
CA LEU A 98 -3.09 -1.95 19.09
C LEU A 98 -4.20 -2.63 19.87
N LYS A 99 -4.64 -2.06 20.99
CA LYS A 99 -5.75 -2.62 21.76
C LYS A 99 -7.08 -2.39 21.08
N GLN A 100 -7.28 -1.19 20.57
CA GLN A 100 -8.52 -0.79 19.94
C GLN A 100 -8.44 -0.89 18.41
N ARG A 101 -7.26 -1.11 17.88
CA ARG A 101 -6.98 -1.13 16.43
C ARG A 101 -7.42 0.18 15.75
N VAL A 102 -7.18 1.29 16.42
CA VAL A 102 -7.50 2.62 15.93
C VAL A 102 -6.23 3.25 15.38
N VAL A 103 -6.36 3.97 14.27
CA VAL A 103 -5.28 4.76 13.69
C VAL A 103 -5.53 6.22 14.04
N GLU A 104 -4.60 6.84 14.75
CA GLU A 104 -4.62 8.27 15.03
C GLU A 104 -3.66 8.99 14.10
N LEU A 105 -4.15 10.02 13.49
CA LEU A 105 -3.43 10.79 12.48
C LEU A 105 -3.00 12.16 12.99
#